data_8e41b5c0def2622e0a4d5723eb36fbfd
#
_entry.id   8e41b5c0def2622e0a4d5723eb36fbfd
#
_cell.length_a   1.000
_cell.length_b   1.000
_cell.length_c   1.000
_cell.angle_alpha   90.00
_cell.angle_beta   90.00
_cell.angle_gamma   90.00
#
_symmetry.space_group_name_H-M   'P 1'
#
loop_
_entity.id
_entity.type
_entity.pdbx_description
1 polymer ?
#
loop_
_entity_poly.entity_id
_entity_poly.type
_entity_poly.pdbx_seq_one_letter_code
_entity_poly.pdbx_strand_id
1 'polypeptide(L)'
;MPQLKDGFERFDEPSTLREAVARRHPVDARERDSIERFLTAFDSLEDPFDEHASPTHVTASAIITGDDGVVLHLHKRLSIWLQPGGHIDSGEMPCEAALREAREETGLPVTAGAEPDRLLHVDVHPGPRGHTHLDVRYHFTSPSAVPSPAAGESQDVRWFSWALAIAVAEPGLEGVLRANQPGQPMIRQAVVEDAVACAHVYRRSKAFGLPEVPEPHTEAEIATWMGDVAIPTMDVWVADLDGVVVGQMMLLPGWLHHLYIDPSWMGRGLGDRFMALIRQRQPGELHLWAFQSNARGRRFYEHHGFTAVEFTDGSGNQERWPDVLYVC
;
A
#
# COMPACT_ATOMS: atom_id res chain seq x y z
N MET A 1 -34.79 22.47 1.30
CA MET A 1 -33.91 21.33 1.09
C MET A 1 -32.90 21.73 0.03
N PRO A 2 -31.59 21.86 0.32
CA PRO A 2 -30.61 22.07 -0.71
C PRO A 2 -30.47 20.79 -1.53
N GLN A 3 -30.51 20.95 -2.85
CA GLN A 3 -30.34 19.84 -3.80
C GLN A 3 -28.91 19.31 -3.68
N LEU A 4 -28.79 18.00 -3.55
CA LEU A 4 -27.54 17.24 -3.69
C LEU A 4 -26.90 17.61 -5.03
N LYS A 5 -25.74 18.29 -4.98
CA LYS A 5 -24.86 18.42 -6.14
C LYS A 5 -23.96 17.20 -6.13
N ASP A 6 -24.01 16.45 -7.22
CA ASP A 6 -23.08 15.35 -7.55
C ASP A 6 -23.06 14.09 -6.67
N GLY A 7 -24.08 13.80 -5.84
CA GLY A 7 -24.25 12.50 -5.18
C GLY A 7 -23.46 12.30 -3.87
N PHE A 8 -22.90 13.35 -3.30
CA PHE A 8 -22.20 13.29 -2.01
C PHE A 8 -23.16 13.32 -0.82
N GLU A 9 -23.05 12.37 0.12
CA GLU A 9 -23.56 12.57 1.48
C GLU A 9 -22.60 13.53 2.19
N ARG A 10 -23.10 14.63 2.76
CA ARG A 10 -22.28 15.63 3.44
C ARG A 10 -21.64 15.06 4.70
N PHE A 11 -20.32 15.01 4.73
CA PHE A 11 -19.58 15.08 5.97
C PHE A 11 -19.57 16.55 6.43
N ASP A 12 -20.54 16.92 7.21
CA ASP A 12 -20.78 18.33 7.56
C ASP A 12 -19.77 18.93 8.57
N GLU A 13 -18.77 18.16 9.03
CA GLU A 13 -17.79 18.65 10.03
C GLU A 13 -16.39 17.98 9.90
N PRO A 14 -15.30 18.69 10.28
CA PRO A 14 -13.94 18.12 10.38
C PRO A 14 -13.86 16.87 11.27
N SER A 15 -14.74 16.75 12.28
CA SER A 15 -14.85 15.59 13.16
C SER A 15 -15.10 14.27 12.40
N THR A 16 -15.87 14.30 11.32
CA THR A 16 -16.15 13.11 10.50
C THR A 16 -14.93 12.64 9.71
N LEU A 17 -14.12 13.55 9.16
CA LEU A 17 -12.85 13.18 8.54
C LEU A 17 -11.91 12.53 9.55
N ARG A 18 -11.77 13.15 10.73
CA ARG A 18 -10.95 12.60 11.80
C ARG A 18 -11.35 11.16 12.19
N GLU A 19 -12.67 10.92 12.30
CA GLU A 19 -13.19 9.58 12.59
C GLU A 19 -12.92 8.60 11.46
N ALA A 20 -13.07 9.01 10.20
CA ALA A 20 -12.76 8.19 9.04
C ALA A 20 -11.29 7.79 9.02
N VAL A 21 -10.38 8.72 9.29
CA VAL A 21 -8.95 8.46 9.42
C VAL A 21 -8.65 7.50 10.59
N ALA A 22 -9.27 7.70 11.75
CA ALA A 22 -9.05 6.85 12.93
C ALA A 22 -9.55 5.40 12.75
N ARG A 23 -10.58 5.19 11.93
CA ARG A 23 -11.14 3.86 11.62
C ARG A 23 -10.42 3.16 10.48
N ARG A 24 -9.52 3.85 9.78
CA ARG A 24 -8.88 3.30 8.61
C ARG A 24 -7.90 2.16 8.94
N HIS A 25 -7.96 1.09 8.17
CA HIS A 25 -6.97 0.03 8.18
C HIS A 25 -5.85 0.38 7.19
N PRO A 26 -4.63 0.62 7.67
CA PRO A 26 -3.53 1.03 6.80
C PRO A 26 -3.16 -0.08 5.81
N VAL A 27 -2.86 0.31 4.57
CA VAL A 27 -2.44 -0.61 3.51
C VAL A 27 -0.97 -1.01 3.62
N ASP A 28 -0.17 -0.22 4.34
CA ASP A 28 1.25 -0.52 4.60
C ASP A 28 1.77 0.22 5.85
N ALA A 29 3.10 0.10 6.08
CA ALA A 29 3.74 0.73 7.24
C ALA A 29 3.75 2.27 7.13
N ARG A 30 3.89 2.81 5.91
CA ARG A 30 3.91 4.26 5.68
C ARG A 30 2.54 4.88 5.98
N GLU A 31 1.46 4.28 5.49
CA GLU A 31 0.13 4.79 5.80
C GLU A 31 -0.20 4.69 7.30
N ARG A 32 0.28 3.62 7.98
CA ARG A 32 0.12 3.52 9.44
C ARG A 32 0.76 4.70 10.17
N ASP A 33 2.02 5.02 9.82
CA ASP A 33 2.74 6.17 10.37
C ASP A 33 2.04 7.50 10.02
N SER A 34 1.55 7.61 8.79
CA SER A 34 0.80 8.79 8.33
C SER A 34 -0.51 8.97 9.10
N ILE A 35 -1.26 7.92 9.40
CA ILE A 35 -2.48 7.99 10.21
C ILE A 35 -2.17 8.51 11.63
N GLU A 36 -1.13 8.00 12.27
CA GLU A 36 -0.74 8.45 13.62
C GLU A 36 -0.33 9.93 13.62
N ARG A 37 0.47 10.34 12.64
CA ARG A 37 0.90 11.74 12.47
C ARG A 37 -0.27 12.66 12.12
N PHE A 38 -1.17 12.21 11.23
CA PHE A 38 -2.39 12.93 10.86
C PHE A 38 -3.23 13.24 12.10
N LEU A 39 -3.61 12.21 12.86
CA LEU A 39 -4.47 12.37 14.05
C LEU A 39 -3.84 13.30 15.08
N THR A 40 -2.52 13.15 15.32
CA THR A 40 -1.80 14.01 16.25
C THR A 40 -1.79 15.48 15.82
N ALA A 41 -1.53 15.75 14.54
CA ALA A 41 -1.49 17.10 14.01
C ALA A 41 -2.89 17.70 13.94
N PHE A 42 -3.86 16.96 13.41
CA PHE A 42 -5.24 17.41 13.18
C PHE A 42 -5.93 17.90 14.46
N ASP A 43 -5.70 17.23 15.60
CA ASP A 43 -6.27 17.61 16.90
C ASP A 43 -5.78 18.97 17.43
N SER A 44 -4.70 19.52 16.83
CA SER A 44 -4.15 20.82 17.20
C SER A 44 -4.54 21.97 16.25
N LEU A 45 -5.26 21.68 15.16
CA LEU A 45 -5.64 22.67 14.16
C LEU A 45 -7.00 23.30 14.48
N GLU A 46 -7.08 24.63 14.42
CA GLU A 46 -8.35 25.38 14.57
C GLU A 46 -9.19 25.30 13.28
N ASP A 47 -8.54 25.48 12.13
CA ASP A 47 -9.15 25.31 10.81
C ASP A 47 -8.26 24.42 9.95
N PRO A 48 -8.51 23.09 9.95
CA PRO A 48 -7.64 22.13 9.29
C PRO A 48 -7.69 22.21 7.76
N PHE A 49 -8.70 22.83 7.17
CA PHE A 49 -8.88 22.90 5.72
C PHE A 49 -8.33 24.20 5.10
N ASP A 50 -8.07 25.23 5.90
CA ASP A 50 -7.51 26.50 5.40
C ASP A 50 -5.97 26.45 5.39
N GLU A 51 -5.37 26.47 4.19
CA GLU A 51 -3.90 26.53 4.01
C GLU A 51 -3.25 27.79 4.61
N HIS A 52 -4.03 28.84 4.87
CA HIS A 52 -3.54 30.10 5.42
C HIS A 52 -3.62 30.14 6.96
N ALA A 53 -4.44 29.27 7.56
CA ALA A 53 -4.59 29.21 9.03
C ALA A 53 -3.37 28.54 9.68
N SER A 54 -2.73 27.59 9.01
CA SER A 54 -1.58 26.86 9.55
C SER A 54 -0.65 26.36 8.45
N PRO A 55 0.68 26.32 8.68
CA PRO A 55 1.60 25.62 7.79
C PRO A 55 1.36 24.09 7.73
N THR A 56 0.60 23.55 8.68
CA THR A 56 0.09 22.18 8.63
C THR A 56 -1.40 22.23 8.35
N HIS A 57 -1.86 21.63 7.26
CA HIS A 57 -3.27 21.64 6.86
C HIS A 57 -3.60 20.41 6.00
N VAL A 58 -4.88 20.15 5.84
CA VAL A 58 -5.38 19.04 5.02
C VAL A 58 -5.29 19.41 3.53
N THR A 59 -4.84 18.49 2.72
CA THR A 59 -4.95 18.50 1.27
C THR A 59 -5.76 17.30 0.81
N ALA A 60 -6.29 17.37 -0.41
CA ALA A 60 -7.12 16.32 -0.95
C ALA A 60 -6.66 15.90 -2.34
N SER A 61 -6.58 14.61 -2.59
CA SER A 61 -6.13 14.09 -3.87
C SER A 61 -6.97 12.91 -4.38
N ALA A 62 -6.84 12.63 -5.67
CA ALA A 62 -7.69 11.72 -6.43
C ALA A 62 -6.90 10.55 -7.01
N ILE A 63 -7.29 9.34 -6.70
CA ILE A 63 -6.90 8.14 -7.46
C ILE A 63 -7.94 7.91 -8.53
N ILE A 64 -7.61 8.26 -9.78
CA ILE A 64 -8.51 8.14 -10.92
C ILE A 64 -8.21 6.84 -11.66
N THR A 65 -9.22 6.00 -11.82
CA THR A 65 -9.09 4.70 -12.51
C THR A 65 -10.07 4.59 -13.68
N GLY A 66 -9.71 3.74 -14.64
CA GLY A 66 -10.53 3.40 -15.80
C GLY A 66 -10.02 2.12 -16.44
N ASP A 67 -10.56 1.78 -17.63
CA ASP A 67 -10.17 0.56 -18.36
C ASP A 67 -8.68 0.56 -18.75
N ASP A 68 -8.07 1.73 -18.96
CA ASP A 68 -6.65 1.89 -19.29
C ASP A 68 -5.72 1.91 -18.05
N GLY A 69 -6.27 1.78 -16.84
CA GLY A 69 -5.51 1.72 -15.59
C GLY A 69 -5.69 2.94 -14.69
N VAL A 70 -4.61 3.67 -14.40
CA VAL A 70 -4.57 4.80 -13.45
C VAL A 70 -4.06 6.06 -14.15
N VAL A 71 -4.65 7.21 -13.83
CA VAL A 71 -4.18 8.51 -14.33
C VAL A 71 -3.15 9.09 -13.36
N LEU A 72 -2.00 9.48 -13.89
CA LEU A 72 -0.98 10.26 -13.18
C LEU A 72 -0.59 11.48 -14.02
N HIS A 73 -0.13 12.53 -13.33
CA HIS A 73 0.47 13.71 -13.96
C HIS A 73 1.94 13.88 -13.54
N LEU A 74 2.77 14.41 -14.42
CA LEU A 74 4.15 14.74 -14.10
C LEU A 74 4.19 16.09 -13.37
N HIS A 75 4.50 16.09 -12.08
CA HIS A 75 4.56 17.29 -11.27
C HIS A 75 5.68 18.23 -11.76
N LYS A 76 5.33 19.46 -12.18
CA LYS A 76 6.23 20.40 -12.87
C LYS A 76 7.54 20.71 -12.13
N ARG A 77 7.53 20.81 -10.80
CA ARG A 77 8.71 21.18 -10.00
C ARG A 77 9.52 19.99 -9.51
N LEU A 78 8.83 18.88 -9.18
CA LEU A 78 9.45 17.70 -8.60
C LEU A 78 9.92 16.70 -9.65
N SER A 79 9.40 16.81 -10.88
CA SER A 79 9.68 15.86 -11.99
C SER A 79 9.40 14.40 -11.60
N ILE A 80 8.35 14.17 -10.81
CA ILE A 80 7.85 12.86 -10.41
C ILE A 80 6.39 12.70 -10.83
N TRP A 81 5.97 11.45 -11.04
CA TRP A 81 4.59 11.12 -11.34
C TRP A 81 3.77 11.05 -10.06
N LEU A 82 2.70 11.85 -10.00
CA LEU A 82 1.80 11.95 -8.86
C LEU A 82 0.34 11.80 -9.31
N GLN A 83 -0.51 11.51 -8.35
CA GLN A 83 -1.94 11.64 -8.48
C GLN A 83 -2.35 13.13 -8.50
N PRO A 84 -3.46 13.51 -9.19
CA PRO A 84 -4.04 14.85 -9.08
C PRO A 84 -4.46 15.19 -7.66
N GLY A 85 -4.31 16.47 -7.27
CA GLY A 85 -4.74 16.93 -5.95
C GLY A 85 -4.16 18.28 -5.57
N GLY A 86 -4.77 18.91 -4.55
CA GLY A 86 -4.40 20.25 -4.12
C GLY A 86 -5.03 20.65 -2.78
N HIS A 87 -5.09 21.97 -2.57
CA HIS A 87 -5.69 22.58 -1.40
C HIS A 87 -7.23 22.56 -1.47
N ILE A 88 -7.85 22.72 -0.32
CA ILE A 88 -9.30 22.74 -0.16
C ILE A 88 -9.74 24.20 -0.18
N ASP A 89 -10.66 24.56 -1.07
CA ASP A 89 -11.20 25.92 -1.15
C ASP A 89 -12.18 26.19 0.02
N SER A 90 -12.34 27.46 0.36
CA SER A 90 -13.21 27.86 1.46
C SER A 90 -14.65 27.35 1.27
N GLY A 91 -15.13 26.55 2.22
CA GLY A 91 -16.46 25.94 2.20
C GLY A 91 -16.58 24.68 1.35
N GLU A 92 -15.45 24.17 0.82
CA GLU A 92 -15.37 22.90 0.11
C GLU A 92 -15.04 21.74 1.04
N MET A 93 -15.56 20.56 0.77
CA MET A 93 -15.18 19.35 1.49
C MET A 93 -13.99 18.64 0.82
N PRO A 94 -13.18 17.89 1.55
CA PRO A 94 -11.99 17.25 0.97
C PRO A 94 -12.28 16.38 -0.28
N CYS A 95 -13.37 15.63 -0.30
CA CYS A 95 -13.75 14.83 -1.46
C CYS A 95 -14.19 15.68 -2.67
N GLU A 96 -14.80 16.85 -2.42
CA GLU A 96 -15.18 17.82 -3.47
C GLU A 96 -13.93 18.48 -4.06
N ALA A 97 -12.97 18.88 -3.20
CA ALA A 97 -11.68 19.40 -3.61
C ALA A 97 -10.91 18.37 -4.47
N ALA A 98 -10.82 17.13 -4.03
CA ALA A 98 -10.17 16.08 -4.81
C ALA A 98 -10.82 15.86 -6.18
N LEU A 99 -12.16 15.96 -6.29
CA LEU A 99 -12.87 15.83 -7.57
C LEU A 99 -12.65 17.05 -8.47
N ARG A 100 -12.64 18.27 -7.91
CA ARG A 100 -12.33 19.51 -8.65
C ARG A 100 -10.94 19.44 -9.23
N GLU A 101 -9.93 19.18 -8.39
CA GLU A 101 -8.52 19.07 -8.81
C GLU A 101 -8.34 17.97 -9.87
N ALA A 102 -9.01 16.83 -9.70
CA ALA A 102 -8.98 15.74 -10.67
C ALA A 102 -9.44 16.21 -12.06
N ARG A 103 -10.49 17.02 -12.13
CA ARG A 103 -11.02 17.55 -13.39
C ARG A 103 -10.14 18.65 -13.99
N GLU A 104 -9.62 19.54 -13.16
CA GLU A 104 -8.77 20.68 -13.59
C GLU A 104 -7.41 20.20 -14.09
N GLU A 105 -6.74 19.33 -13.31
CA GLU A 105 -5.41 18.84 -13.62
C GLU A 105 -5.37 17.79 -14.73
N THR A 106 -6.51 17.13 -15.03
CA THR A 106 -6.53 16.09 -16.06
C THR A 106 -7.38 16.44 -17.28
N GLY A 107 -8.39 17.29 -17.13
CA GLY A 107 -9.39 17.56 -18.16
C GLY A 107 -10.27 16.37 -18.52
N LEU A 108 -10.23 15.31 -17.72
CA LEU A 108 -11.02 14.10 -17.93
C LEU A 108 -12.44 14.25 -17.35
N PRO A 109 -13.44 13.53 -17.89
CA PRO A 109 -14.80 13.51 -17.34
C PRO A 109 -14.88 12.64 -16.09
N VAL A 110 -14.16 13.06 -15.04
CA VAL A 110 -14.05 12.33 -13.78
C VAL A 110 -15.36 12.34 -13.03
N THR A 111 -15.76 11.18 -12.52
CA THR A 111 -16.99 10.98 -11.74
C THR A 111 -16.69 10.24 -10.43
N ALA A 112 -17.46 10.57 -9.41
CA ALA A 112 -17.43 9.84 -8.15
C ALA A 112 -18.11 8.47 -8.32
N GLY A 113 -17.61 7.47 -7.58
CA GLY A 113 -18.18 6.14 -7.51
C GLY A 113 -19.43 6.08 -6.62
N ALA A 114 -19.87 4.89 -6.25
CA ALA A 114 -21.03 4.67 -5.39
C ALA A 114 -20.82 5.15 -3.94
N GLU A 115 -19.58 5.27 -3.50
CA GLU A 115 -19.16 5.77 -2.18
C GLU A 115 -18.18 6.94 -2.37
N PRO A 116 -18.68 8.13 -2.79
CA PRO A 116 -17.83 9.24 -3.23
C PRO A 116 -16.94 9.82 -2.15
N ASP A 117 -17.33 9.72 -0.91
CA ASP A 117 -16.69 10.23 0.29
C ASP A 117 -15.84 9.18 1.03
N ARG A 118 -15.80 7.95 0.50
CA ARG A 118 -14.99 6.89 1.10
C ARG A 118 -13.50 7.22 1.01
N LEU A 119 -12.91 7.50 2.16
CA LEU A 119 -11.48 7.71 2.32
C LEU A 119 -10.68 6.48 1.87
N LEU A 120 -9.88 6.64 0.83
CA LEU A 120 -9.11 5.56 0.22
C LEU A 120 -7.73 5.38 0.86
N HIS A 121 -7.07 6.48 1.26
CA HIS A 121 -5.71 6.47 1.79
C HIS A 121 -5.38 7.77 2.50
N VAL A 122 -4.39 7.73 3.40
CA VAL A 122 -3.84 8.90 4.10
C VAL A 122 -2.32 8.94 3.91
N ASP A 123 -1.78 10.10 3.56
CA ASP A 123 -0.33 10.32 3.52
C ASP A 123 0.04 11.66 4.16
N VAL A 124 1.05 11.67 5.01
CA VAL A 124 1.57 12.90 5.64
C VAL A 124 2.97 13.16 5.11
N HIS A 125 3.11 14.23 4.33
CA HIS A 125 4.36 14.56 3.65
C HIS A 125 4.69 16.05 3.69
N PRO A 126 5.95 16.42 3.48
CA PRO A 126 6.33 17.83 3.31
C PRO A 126 5.70 18.45 2.07
N GLY A 127 5.06 19.59 2.25
CA GLY A 127 4.60 20.45 1.18
C GLY A 127 5.61 21.55 0.82
N PRO A 128 5.31 22.40 -0.18
CA PRO A 128 6.15 23.55 -0.53
C PRO A 128 6.20 24.56 0.62
N ARG A 129 7.23 25.42 0.60
CA ARG A 129 7.41 26.53 1.57
C ARG A 129 7.49 26.11 3.04
N GLY A 130 7.84 24.85 3.32
CA GLY A 130 7.92 24.31 4.69
C GLY A 130 6.58 23.91 5.30
N HIS A 131 5.55 23.77 4.47
CA HIS A 131 4.27 23.23 4.90
C HIS A 131 4.34 21.71 5.15
N THR A 132 3.39 21.22 5.92
CA THR A 132 3.13 19.78 6.08
C THR A 132 1.71 19.52 5.58
N HIS A 133 1.61 18.67 4.56
CA HIS A 133 0.32 18.27 4.02
C HIS A 133 -0.18 17.02 4.75
N LEU A 134 -1.41 17.09 5.21
CA LEU A 134 -2.20 15.98 5.71
C LEU A 134 -3.09 15.51 4.56
N ASP A 135 -2.52 14.77 3.60
CA ASP A 135 -3.17 14.41 2.35
C ASP A 135 -4.17 13.27 2.54
N VAL A 136 -5.41 13.50 2.13
CA VAL A 136 -6.50 12.51 2.13
C VAL A 136 -6.90 12.17 0.70
N ARG A 137 -6.91 10.87 0.36
CA ARG A 137 -7.11 10.39 -1.01
C ARG A 137 -8.45 9.72 -1.19
N TYR A 138 -9.11 10.07 -2.30
CA TYR A 138 -10.40 9.52 -2.69
C TYR A 138 -10.31 8.80 -4.02
N HIS A 139 -11.24 7.86 -4.26
CA HIS A 139 -11.31 7.10 -5.51
C HIS A 139 -12.35 7.69 -6.46
N PHE A 140 -11.93 7.92 -7.68
CA PHE A 140 -12.78 8.35 -8.77
C PHE A 140 -12.59 7.49 -10.01
N THR A 141 -13.56 7.55 -10.92
CA THR A 141 -13.49 6.84 -12.19
C THR A 141 -13.62 7.80 -13.37
N SER A 142 -13.01 7.45 -14.49
CA SER A 142 -13.18 8.16 -15.76
C SER A 142 -13.22 7.15 -16.89
N PRO A 143 -14.05 7.35 -17.92
CA PRO A 143 -13.90 6.64 -19.18
C PRO A 143 -12.52 6.89 -19.75
N SER A 144 -11.98 5.93 -20.49
CA SER A 144 -10.75 6.11 -21.23
C SER A 144 -10.91 7.25 -22.26
N ALA A 145 -10.24 8.35 -22.00
CA ALA A 145 -10.21 9.54 -22.85
C ALA A 145 -8.80 10.13 -22.84
N VAL A 146 -8.48 10.93 -23.84
CA VAL A 146 -7.21 11.64 -23.89
C VAL A 146 -7.27 12.79 -22.88
N PRO A 147 -6.34 12.86 -21.92
CA PRO A 147 -6.29 13.98 -20.97
C PRO A 147 -6.14 15.33 -21.69
N SER A 148 -6.81 16.34 -21.18
CA SER A 148 -6.75 17.72 -21.69
C SER A 148 -6.78 18.70 -20.51
N PRO A 149 -5.70 18.77 -19.71
CA PRO A 149 -5.64 19.58 -18.50
C PRO A 149 -5.82 21.07 -18.78
N ALA A 150 -6.29 21.81 -17.78
CA ALA A 150 -6.50 23.25 -17.85
C ALA A 150 -5.18 24.00 -18.17
N ALA A 151 -5.31 25.19 -18.76
CA ALA A 151 -4.17 26.06 -19.02
C ALA A 151 -3.55 26.47 -17.68
N GLY A 152 -2.27 26.21 -17.51
CA GLY A 152 -1.60 26.43 -16.20
C GLY A 152 -1.24 25.14 -15.48
N GLU A 153 -1.98 24.07 -15.73
CA GLU A 153 -1.70 22.74 -15.17
C GLU A 153 -0.58 21.98 -15.91
N SER A 154 -0.11 20.88 -15.34
CA SER A 154 0.83 20.01 -16.02
C SER A 154 0.21 19.48 -17.30
N GLN A 155 0.89 19.67 -18.44
CA GLN A 155 0.42 19.15 -19.72
C GLN A 155 0.85 17.68 -19.94
N ASP A 156 1.66 17.14 -19.04
CA ASP A 156 2.09 15.74 -19.09
C ASP A 156 1.22 14.90 -18.13
N VAL A 157 0.03 14.54 -18.60
CA VAL A 157 -0.96 13.71 -17.92
C VAL A 157 -1.21 12.47 -18.75
N ARG A 158 -1.14 11.29 -18.14
CA ARG A 158 -1.23 10.02 -18.88
C ARG A 158 -1.99 8.94 -18.12
N TRP A 159 -2.57 8.03 -18.89
CA TRP A 159 -2.98 6.74 -18.39
C TRP A 159 -1.76 5.81 -18.26
N PHE A 160 -1.66 5.12 -17.15
CA PHE A 160 -0.65 4.12 -16.85
C PHE A 160 -1.32 2.78 -16.59
N SER A 161 -0.78 1.70 -17.15
CA SER A 161 -1.14 0.38 -16.63
C SER A 161 -0.80 0.30 -15.13
N TRP A 162 -1.51 -0.52 -14.37
CA TRP A 162 -1.28 -0.66 -12.93
C TRP A 162 0.19 -0.97 -12.60
N ALA A 163 0.79 -1.92 -13.32
CA ALA A 163 2.20 -2.27 -13.12
C ALA A 163 3.14 -1.08 -13.33
N LEU A 164 2.92 -0.30 -14.39
CA LEU A 164 3.75 0.88 -14.67
C LEU A 164 3.48 2.00 -13.66
N ALA A 165 2.22 2.25 -13.29
CA ALA A 165 1.88 3.24 -12.27
C ALA A 165 2.58 2.93 -10.94
N ILE A 166 2.55 1.67 -10.48
CA ILE A 166 3.24 1.21 -9.28
C ILE A 166 4.76 1.37 -9.40
N ALA A 167 5.34 1.05 -10.58
CA ALA A 167 6.78 1.13 -10.79
C ALA A 167 7.33 2.57 -10.81
N VAL A 168 6.52 3.57 -11.22
CA VAL A 168 6.94 4.98 -11.26
C VAL A 168 6.47 5.80 -10.06
N ALA A 169 5.60 5.22 -9.22
CA ALA A 169 5.04 5.87 -8.05
C ALA A 169 6.13 6.18 -7.00
N GLU A 170 6.01 7.34 -6.38
CA GLU A 170 6.78 7.63 -5.17
C GLU A 170 6.23 6.82 -3.99
N PRO A 171 7.01 6.65 -2.89
CA PRO A 171 6.60 5.75 -1.78
C PRO A 171 5.25 6.09 -1.13
N GLY A 172 4.82 7.35 -1.17
CA GLY A 172 3.53 7.76 -0.61
C GLY A 172 2.33 7.33 -1.48
N LEU A 173 2.54 7.11 -2.78
CA LEU A 173 1.51 6.70 -3.73
C LEU A 173 1.48 5.18 -3.95
N GLU A 174 2.64 4.52 -3.87
CA GLU A 174 2.78 3.10 -4.18
C GLU A 174 1.80 2.21 -3.38
N GLY A 175 1.68 2.46 -2.07
CA GLY A 175 0.84 1.65 -1.17
C GLY A 175 -0.62 1.61 -1.59
N VAL A 176 -1.20 2.77 -1.89
CA VAL A 176 -2.61 2.86 -2.33
C VAL A 176 -2.82 2.22 -3.69
N LEU A 177 -1.88 2.35 -4.63
CA LEU A 177 -1.98 1.71 -5.94
C LEU A 177 -1.96 0.18 -5.81
N ARG A 178 -1.02 -0.38 -5.06
CA ARG A 178 -0.97 -1.84 -4.80
C ARG A 178 -2.23 -2.36 -4.13
N ALA A 179 -2.79 -1.61 -3.19
CA ALA A 179 -3.99 -2.01 -2.46
C ALA A 179 -5.25 -2.03 -3.33
N ASN A 180 -5.29 -1.21 -4.38
CA ASN A 180 -6.48 -1.02 -5.22
C ASN A 180 -6.34 -1.62 -6.62
N GLN A 181 -5.20 -2.24 -6.94
CA GLN A 181 -5.01 -2.97 -8.19
C GLN A 181 -6.07 -4.07 -8.31
N PRO A 182 -6.85 -4.12 -9.40
CA PRO A 182 -7.90 -5.12 -9.60
C PRO A 182 -7.32 -6.50 -9.95
N GLY A 183 -8.13 -7.53 -9.82
CA GLY A 183 -7.79 -8.89 -10.22
C GLY A 183 -7.43 -9.81 -9.06
N GLN A 184 -6.99 -11.02 -9.41
CA GLN A 184 -6.51 -12.06 -8.48
C GLN A 184 -5.10 -12.50 -8.89
N PRO A 185 -4.12 -12.47 -7.98
CA PRO A 185 -2.76 -12.85 -8.33
C PRO A 185 -2.69 -14.34 -8.73
N MET A 186 -1.95 -14.63 -9.78
CA MET A 186 -1.61 -15.98 -10.19
C MET A 186 -0.38 -16.45 -9.40
N ILE A 187 -0.47 -17.63 -8.77
CA ILE A 187 0.70 -18.23 -8.12
C ILE A 187 1.48 -19.03 -9.18
N ARG A 188 2.73 -18.65 -9.39
CA ARG A 188 3.67 -19.29 -10.32
C ARG A 188 5.04 -19.49 -9.72
N GLN A 189 5.84 -20.36 -10.31
CA GLN A 189 7.23 -20.50 -9.92
C GLN A 189 7.99 -19.19 -10.20
N ALA A 190 8.88 -18.82 -9.29
CA ALA A 190 9.71 -17.64 -9.46
C ALA A 190 10.78 -17.83 -10.54
N VAL A 191 11.11 -16.75 -11.23
CA VAL A 191 12.25 -16.65 -12.14
C VAL A 191 13.23 -15.60 -11.59
N VAL A 192 14.48 -15.61 -12.09
CA VAL A 192 15.54 -14.73 -11.53
C VAL A 192 15.16 -13.24 -11.62
N GLU A 193 14.40 -12.88 -12.64
CA GLU A 193 13.88 -11.52 -12.84
C GLU A 193 12.94 -11.04 -11.70
N ASP A 194 12.36 -11.97 -10.94
CA ASP A 194 11.51 -11.65 -9.79
C ASP A 194 12.32 -11.24 -8.54
N ALA A 195 13.64 -11.40 -8.53
CA ALA A 195 14.48 -11.23 -7.35
C ALA A 195 14.30 -9.88 -6.64
N VAL A 196 14.26 -8.78 -7.40
CA VAL A 196 14.05 -7.43 -6.87
C VAL A 196 12.65 -7.29 -6.29
N ALA A 197 11.63 -7.77 -6.99
CA ALA A 197 10.25 -7.73 -6.53
C ALA A 197 10.02 -8.58 -5.27
N CYS A 198 10.68 -9.72 -5.16
CA CYS A 198 10.68 -10.55 -3.96
C CYS A 198 11.33 -9.84 -2.76
N ALA A 199 12.49 -9.20 -2.96
CA ALA A 199 13.14 -8.41 -1.90
C ALA A 199 12.23 -7.27 -1.43
N HIS A 200 11.55 -6.61 -2.35
CA HIS A 200 10.62 -5.54 -2.06
C HIS A 200 9.42 -6.03 -1.23
N VAL A 201 8.76 -7.12 -1.64
CA VAL A 201 7.66 -7.73 -0.87
C VAL A 201 8.10 -8.14 0.53
N TYR A 202 9.29 -8.77 0.66
CA TYR A 202 9.86 -9.11 1.96
C TYR A 202 9.98 -7.87 2.86
N ARG A 203 10.61 -6.80 2.36
CA ARG A 203 10.84 -5.56 3.13
C ARG A 203 9.53 -4.91 3.56
N ARG A 204 8.57 -4.77 2.65
CA ARG A 204 7.26 -4.20 2.95
C ARG A 204 6.48 -5.02 3.97
N SER A 205 6.46 -6.35 3.80
CA SER A 205 5.80 -7.26 4.73
C SER A 205 6.41 -7.19 6.13
N LYS A 206 7.75 -7.20 6.24
CA LYS A 206 8.47 -7.12 7.51
C LYS A 206 8.26 -5.77 8.19
N ALA A 207 8.41 -4.66 7.48
CA ALA A 207 8.19 -3.32 8.01
C ALA A 207 6.76 -3.11 8.52
N PHE A 208 5.77 -3.72 7.88
CA PHE A 208 4.38 -3.64 8.32
C PHE A 208 4.08 -4.55 9.52
N GLY A 209 4.52 -5.80 9.46
CA GLY A 209 4.14 -6.83 10.46
C GLY A 209 5.06 -6.91 11.68
N LEU A 210 6.31 -6.47 11.54
CA LEU A 210 7.40 -6.67 12.51
C LEU A 210 8.33 -5.44 12.57
N PRO A 211 7.80 -4.22 12.78
CA PRO A 211 8.59 -3.00 12.73
C PRO A 211 9.70 -2.93 13.79
N GLU A 212 9.55 -3.68 14.90
CA GLU A 212 10.52 -3.76 15.99
C GLU A 212 11.67 -4.75 15.72
N VAL A 213 11.51 -5.66 14.74
CA VAL A 213 12.54 -6.67 14.44
C VAL A 213 13.63 -6.05 13.57
N PRO A 214 14.90 -6.06 13.98
CA PRO A 214 16.00 -5.52 13.19
C PRO A 214 16.08 -6.15 11.79
N GLU A 215 16.49 -5.35 10.82
CA GLU A 215 16.77 -5.83 9.47
C GLU A 215 18.26 -5.66 9.18
N PRO A 216 19.04 -6.75 9.21
CA PRO A 216 20.48 -6.68 9.04
C PRO A 216 20.92 -6.42 7.59
N HIS A 217 20.01 -6.60 6.62
CA HIS A 217 20.34 -6.53 5.20
C HIS A 217 19.62 -5.39 4.48
N THR A 218 20.29 -4.78 3.53
CA THR A 218 19.68 -3.83 2.58
C THR A 218 18.78 -4.57 1.58
N GLU A 219 17.83 -3.87 0.96
CA GLU A 219 16.98 -4.45 -0.07
C GLU A 219 17.80 -4.98 -1.26
N ALA A 220 18.89 -4.28 -1.63
CA ALA A 220 19.77 -4.71 -2.70
C ALA A 220 20.53 -6.02 -2.38
N GLU A 221 20.98 -6.19 -1.13
CA GLU A 221 21.61 -7.45 -0.68
C GLU A 221 20.61 -8.60 -0.69
N ILE A 222 19.38 -8.35 -0.24
CA ILE A 222 18.30 -9.35 -0.29
C ILE A 222 17.99 -9.72 -1.75
N ALA A 223 17.86 -8.74 -2.65
CA ALA A 223 17.61 -8.99 -4.07
C ALA A 223 18.76 -9.80 -4.72
N THR A 224 20.00 -9.49 -4.40
CA THR A 224 21.16 -10.26 -4.86
C THR A 224 21.09 -11.70 -4.37
N TRP A 225 20.85 -11.92 -3.07
CA TRP A 225 20.70 -13.27 -2.52
C TRP A 225 19.52 -14.03 -3.14
N MET A 226 18.39 -13.35 -3.40
CA MET A 226 17.24 -13.95 -4.07
C MET A 226 17.59 -14.43 -5.48
N GLY A 227 18.26 -13.59 -6.28
CA GLY A 227 18.63 -13.90 -7.66
C GLY A 227 19.74 -14.93 -7.79
N ASP A 228 20.78 -14.84 -6.96
CA ASP A 228 21.98 -15.66 -7.09
C ASP A 228 21.87 -16.98 -6.31
N VAL A 229 21.08 -17.04 -5.27
CA VAL A 229 21.02 -18.19 -4.37
C VAL A 229 19.61 -18.79 -4.28
N ALA A 230 18.63 -18.01 -3.79
CA ALA A 230 17.33 -18.58 -3.42
C ALA A 230 16.58 -19.15 -4.63
N ILE A 231 16.33 -18.35 -5.64
CA ILE A 231 15.56 -18.76 -6.83
C ILE A 231 16.24 -19.92 -7.58
N PRO A 232 17.58 -19.93 -7.79
CA PRO A 232 18.24 -21.05 -8.47
C PRO A 232 18.30 -22.36 -7.68
N THR A 233 18.25 -22.32 -6.33
CA THR A 233 18.57 -23.50 -5.50
C THR A 233 17.42 -23.98 -4.60
N MET A 234 16.38 -23.17 -4.41
CA MET A 234 15.22 -23.48 -3.57
C MET A 234 13.94 -23.56 -4.41
N ASP A 235 12.89 -24.09 -3.84
CA ASP A 235 11.56 -24.10 -4.47
C ASP A 235 10.83 -22.80 -4.14
N VAL A 236 11.01 -21.76 -5.00
CA VAL A 236 10.49 -20.41 -4.78
C VAL A 236 9.28 -20.16 -5.67
N TRP A 237 8.21 -19.64 -5.08
CA TRP A 237 6.96 -19.30 -5.76
C TRP A 237 6.55 -17.87 -5.44
N VAL A 238 5.97 -17.20 -6.43
CA VAL A 238 5.45 -15.83 -6.31
C VAL A 238 3.97 -15.77 -6.65
N ALA A 239 3.29 -14.84 -6.03
CA ALA A 239 1.94 -14.42 -6.42
C ALA A 239 2.09 -13.17 -7.29
N ASP A 240 1.80 -13.30 -8.56
CA ASP A 240 1.93 -12.29 -9.61
C ASP A 240 0.54 -11.76 -10.00
N LEU A 241 0.38 -10.47 -9.92
CA LEU A 241 -0.80 -9.76 -10.39
C LEU A 241 -0.40 -8.82 -11.52
N ASP A 242 -0.60 -9.27 -12.77
CA ASP A 242 -0.31 -8.50 -13.97
C ASP A 242 1.10 -7.87 -13.98
N GLY A 243 2.11 -8.67 -13.61
CA GLY A 243 3.52 -8.26 -13.54
C GLY A 243 3.94 -7.63 -12.22
N VAL A 244 3.05 -7.55 -11.23
CA VAL A 244 3.36 -7.07 -9.87
C VAL A 244 3.39 -8.24 -8.90
N VAL A 245 4.55 -8.55 -8.33
CA VAL A 245 4.66 -9.55 -7.26
C VAL A 245 4.06 -8.99 -5.98
N VAL A 246 3.06 -9.69 -5.43
CA VAL A 246 2.32 -9.32 -4.21
C VAL A 246 2.44 -10.35 -3.09
N GLY A 247 3.21 -11.39 -3.30
CA GLY A 247 3.51 -12.40 -2.29
C GLY A 247 4.56 -13.39 -2.78
N GLN A 248 5.23 -14.06 -1.84
CA GLN A 248 6.23 -15.09 -2.13
C GLN A 248 6.26 -16.15 -1.05
N MET A 249 6.66 -17.35 -1.42
CA MET A 249 7.07 -18.41 -0.51
C MET A 249 8.34 -19.11 -0.98
N MET A 250 9.11 -19.64 -0.03
CA MET A 250 10.29 -20.48 -0.30
C MET A 250 10.20 -21.77 0.52
N LEU A 251 10.50 -22.86 -0.15
CA LEU A 251 10.55 -24.19 0.47
C LEU A 251 11.95 -24.78 0.35
N LEU A 252 12.37 -25.41 1.42
CA LEU A 252 13.45 -26.38 1.46
C LEU A 252 12.84 -27.76 1.84
N PRO A 253 13.51 -28.87 1.60
CA PRO A 253 12.97 -30.17 2.01
C PRO A 253 12.57 -30.20 3.50
N GLY A 254 11.26 -30.37 3.78
CA GLY A 254 10.71 -30.36 5.14
C GLY A 254 10.59 -28.98 5.81
N TRP A 255 10.88 -27.88 5.09
CA TRP A 255 10.86 -26.53 5.68
C TRP A 255 10.09 -25.53 4.84
N LEU A 256 9.22 -24.78 5.47
CA LEU A 256 8.74 -23.49 4.97
C LEU A 256 9.73 -22.41 5.44
N HIS A 257 10.65 -22.03 4.53
CA HIS A 257 11.71 -21.09 4.83
C HIS A 257 11.22 -19.65 4.87
N HIS A 258 10.39 -19.24 3.88
CA HIS A 258 9.79 -17.91 3.80
C HIS A 258 8.32 -18.00 3.37
N LEU A 259 7.49 -17.12 3.94
CA LEU A 259 6.15 -16.80 3.46
C LEU A 259 5.89 -15.31 3.76
N TYR A 260 5.98 -14.49 2.72
CA TYR A 260 5.74 -13.05 2.82
C TYR A 260 4.66 -12.63 1.85
N ILE A 261 3.76 -11.78 2.33
CA ILE A 261 2.65 -11.22 1.55
C ILE A 261 2.72 -9.71 1.67
N ASP A 262 2.60 -8.99 0.56
CA ASP A 262 2.50 -7.53 0.56
C ASP A 262 1.37 -7.10 1.50
N PRO A 263 1.57 -6.08 2.36
CA PRO A 263 0.57 -5.61 3.31
C PRO A 263 -0.80 -5.36 2.70
N SER A 264 -0.84 -4.79 1.49
CA SER A 264 -2.07 -4.52 0.74
C SER A 264 -2.87 -5.77 0.36
N TRP A 265 -2.24 -6.94 0.38
CA TRP A 265 -2.84 -8.25 0.05
C TRP A 265 -3.07 -9.15 1.26
N MET A 266 -2.69 -8.71 2.45
CA MET A 266 -2.97 -9.44 3.68
C MET A 266 -4.47 -9.48 3.99
N GLY A 267 -4.97 -10.64 4.44
CA GLY A 267 -6.41 -10.82 4.76
C GLY A 267 -7.32 -11.07 3.55
N ARG A 268 -6.74 -11.22 2.33
CA ARG A 268 -7.49 -11.50 1.09
C ARG A 268 -7.39 -12.99 0.67
N GLY A 269 -7.07 -13.91 1.58
CA GLY A 269 -6.98 -15.35 1.32
C GLY A 269 -5.72 -15.81 0.58
N LEU A 270 -4.77 -14.91 0.27
CA LEU A 270 -3.54 -15.27 -0.45
C LEU A 270 -2.66 -16.22 0.37
N GLY A 271 -2.60 -16.03 1.69
CA GLY A 271 -1.88 -16.93 2.61
C GLY A 271 -2.41 -18.36 2.56
N ASP A 272 -3.74 -18.53 2.54
CA ASP A 272 -4.39 -19.84 2.47
C ASP A 272 -4.08 -20.54 1.13
N ARG A 273 -4.04 -19.79 0.04
CA ARG A 273 -3.66 -20.29 -1.29
C ARG A 273 -2.21 -20.77 -1.32
N PHE A 274 -1.27 -20.01 -0.72
CA PHE A 274 0.11 -20.45 -0.57
C PHE A 274 0.18 -21.70 0.32
N MET A 275 -0.53 -21.73 1.45
CA MET A 275 -0.51 -22.90 2.34
C MET A 275 -1.05 -24.16 1.66
N ALA A 276 -2.08 -24.05 0.83
CA ALA A 276 -2.58 -25.18 0.03
C ALA A 276 -1.50 -25.71 -0.94
N LEU A 277 -0.77 -24.80 -1.62
CA LEU A 277 0.35 -25.19 -2.50
C LEU A 277 1.51 -25.80 -1.71
N ILE A 278 1.87 -25.25 -0.53
CA ILE A 278 2.91 -25.78 0.35
C ILE A 278 2.63 -27.23 0.70
N ARG A 279 1.39 -27.56 1.13
CA ARG A 279 0.97 -28.93 1.47
C ARG A 279 1.02 -29.87 0.28
N GLN A 280 0.71 -29.39 -0.92
CA GLN A 280 0.83 -30.17 -2.15
C GLN A 280 2.30 -30.47 -2.49
N ARG A 281 3.20 -29.51 -2.28
CA ARG A 281 4.62 -29.62 -2.57
C ARG A 281 5.38 -30.42 -1.50
N GLN A 282 4.96 -30.30 -0.25
CA GLN A 282 5.58 -30.90 0.93
C GLN A 282 4.49 -31.67 1.73
N PRO A 283 4.15 -32.92 1.32
CA PRO A 283 3.06 -33.67 1.96
C PRO A 283 3.43 -34.29 3.31
N GLY A 284 4.70 -34.21 3.72
CA GLY A 284 5.20 -34.75 5.01
C GLY A 284 5.23 -33.70 6.12
N GLU A 285 5.98 -34.01 7.17
CA GLU A 285 6.22 -33.11 8.28
C GLU A 285 6.89 -31.82 7.79
N LEU A 286 6.39 -30.69 8.25
CA LEU A 286 6.82 -29.38 7.81
C LEU A 286 7.20 -28.52 9.03
N HIS A 287 8.35 -27.87 8.95
CA HIS A 287 8.90 -26.99 9.97
C HIS A 287 8.93 -25.54 9.49
N LEU A 288 8.83 -24.59 10.41
CA LEU A 288 9.09 -23.18 10.15
C LEU A 288 9.54 -22.46 11.42
N TRP A 289 10.33 -21.40 11.24
CA TRP A 289 10.61 -20.43 12.29
C TRP A 289 9.75 -19.18 12.13
N ALA A 290 9.22 -18.67 13.23
CA ALA A 290 8.52 -17.39 13.27
C ALA A 290 9.00 -16.57 14.47
N PHE A 291 9.11 -15.24 14.32
CA PHE A 291 9.40 -14.38 15.47
C PHE A 291 8.29 -14.46 16.51
N GLN A 292 8.63 -14.51 17.80
CA GLN A 292 7.64 -14.58 18.88
C GLN A 292 6.70 -13.37 18.88
N SER A 293 7.19 -12.20 18.46
CA SER A 293 6.41 -10.97 18.31
C SER A 293 5.42 -11.01 17.13
N ASN A 294 5.58 -11.92 16.16
CA ASN A 294 4.69 -12.07 15.01
C ASN A 294 3.34 -12.69 15.39
N ALA A 295 2.55 -12.01 16.20
CA ALA A 295 1.27 -12.53 16.67
C ALA A 295 0.31 -12.89 15.52
N ARG A 296 0.35 -12.16 14.39
CA ARG A 296 -0.47 -12.44 13.21
C ARG A 296 -0.02 -13.70 12.49
N GLY A 297 1.27 -13.83 12.21
CA GLY A 297 1.85 -15.02 11.55
C GLY A 297 1.67 -16.28 12.40
N ARG A 298 1.90 -16.17 13.70
CA ARG A 298 1.71 -17.29 14.63
C ARG A 298 0.27 -17.81 14.61
N ARG A 299 -0.74 -16.92 14.73
CA ARG A 299 -2.17 -17.31 14.62
C ARG A 299 -2.49 -17.95 13.27
N PHE A 300 -1.90 -17.44 12.17
CA PHE A 300 -2.06 -18.01 10.84
C PHE A 300 -1.52 -19.44 10.78
N TYR A 301 -0.30 -19.71 11.27
CA TYR A 301 0.29 -21.05 11.30
C TYR A 301 -0.49 -21.99 12.21
N GLU A 302 -0.88 -21.54 13.40
CA GLU A 302 -1.69 -22.31 14.35
C GLU A 302 -3.06 -22.70 13.73
N HIS A 303 -3.71 -21.78 13.02
CA HIS A 303 -4.95 -22.07 12.26
C HIS A 303 -4.75 -23.16 11.19
N HIS A 304 -3.56 -23.22 10.60
CA HIS A 304 -3.19 -24.25 9.63
C HIS A 304 -2.61 -25.52 10.25
N GLY A 305 -2.77 -25.71 11.56
CA GLY A 305 -2.42 -26.96 12.26
C GLY A 305 -0.96 -27.07 12.69
N PHE A 306 -0.18 -25.99 12.59
CA PHE A 306 1.17 -25.96 13.15
C PHE A 306 1.13 -25.80 14.67
N THR A 307 2.04 -26.50 15.35
CA THR A 307 2.21 -26.46 16.81
C THR A 307 3.57 -25.89 17.16
N ALA A 308 3.62 -24.95 18.10
CA ALA A 308 4.86 -24.42 18.64
C ALA A 308 5.57 -25.48 19.50
N VAL A 309 6.82 -25.79 19.17
CA VAL A 309 7.59 -26.85 19.84
C VAL A 309 8.83 -26.35 20.57
N GLU A 310 9.41 -25.23 20.15
CA GLU A 310 10.61 -24.66 20.77
C GLU A 310 10.56 -23.13 20.74
N PHE A 311 10.95 -22.51 21.84
CA PHE A 311 11.08 -21.06 21.95
C PHE A 311 12.54 -20.70 22.22
N THR A 312 13.12 -19.76 21.46
CA THR A 312 14.48 -19.31 21.64
C THR A 312 14.56 -17.82 22.01
N ASP A 313 15.71 -17.40 22.51
CA ASP A 313 16.01 -15.99 22.78
C ASP A 313 16.51 -15.22 21.55
N GLY A 314 16.57 -15.89 20.38
CA GLY A 314 17.06 -15.31 19.13
C GLY A 314 18.58 -15.25 18.99
N SER A 315 19.36 -15.76 19.95
CA SER A 315 20.84 -15.74 19.87
C SER A 315 21.40 -16.49 18.67
N GLY A 316 20.63 -17.43 18.11
CA GLY A 316 21.00 -18.27 16.97
C GLY A 316 20.61 -17.70 15.60
N ASN A 317 19.73 -16.69 15.50
CA ASN A 317 19.32 -16.09 14.23
C ASN A 317 20.05 -14.78 13.93
N GLN A 318 19.95 -14.29 12.68
CA GLN A 318 20.69 -13.12 12.22
C GLN A 318 20.15 -11.80 12.82
N GLU A 319 18.85 -11.71 13.05
CA GLU A 319 18.18 -10.56 13.63
C GLU A 319 18.45 -10.41 15.14
N ARG A 320 18.95 -11.47 15.79
CA ARG A 320 19.13 -11.52 17.26
C ARG A 320 17.82 -11.24 17.99
N TRP A 321 16.70 -11.76 17.45
CA TRP A 321 15.36 -11.51 17.96
C TRP A 321 14.65 -12.83 18.32
N PRO A 322 13.93 -12.90 19.45
CA PRO A 322 13.28 -14.13 19.92
C PRO A 322 12.36 -14.75 18.86
N ASP A 323 12.53 -16.05 18.62
CA ASP A 323 11.75 -16.81 17.65
C ASP A 323 11.16 -18.11 18.26
N VAL A 324 10.32 -18.77 17.49
CA VAL A 324 9.63 -20.00 17.87
C VAL A 324 9.60 -20.94 16.68
N LEU A 325 9.98 -22.21 16.93
CA LEU A 325 9.85 -23.29 15.96
C LEU A 325 8.43 -23.86 15.98
N TYR A 326 7.87 -23.96 14.80
CA TYR A 326 6.58 -24.61 14.56
C TYR A 326 6.76 -25.87 13.73
N VAL A 327 5.93 -26.92 14.03
CA VAL A 327 5.89 -28.19 13.31
C VAL A 327 4.45 -28.56 13.01
N CYS A 328 4.21 -29.13 11.84
CA CYS A 328 2.90 -29.61 11.39
C CYS A 328 3.01 -30.97 10.70
#